data_14cf56a26167efd5b0ab18ffc4160117
#
_entry.id   14cf56a26167efd5b0ab18ffc4160117
#
_cell.length_a   1.000
_cell.length_b   1.000
_cell.length_c   1.000
_cell.angle_alpha   90.00
_cell.angle_beta   90.00
_cell.angle_gamma   90.00
#
_symmetry.space_group_name_H-M   'P 1'
#
loop_
_entity.id
_entity.type
_entity.pdbx_description
1 polymer ?
#
loop_
_entity_poly.entity_id
_entity_poly.type
_entity_poly.pdbx_seq_one_letter_code
_entity_poly.pdbx_strand_id
1 'polypeptide(L)'
;MKILNEEIAKEGVPAFGMGLGINTDTVVVGNMGSSQRFDYTCLGDGVNLASRLEGQSKPYGVRIVLGPKTAEQVKSEFKLLELDLIAVKGKKDPVKIYTVAPSDEPKSSALHEKFLNAYRNGNWKDAKFFVTGYQGKVVGLKDCWGGEMAKYYEAMVERMEGDPPKNWDGVFSATSK
;
A
#
# COMPACT_ATOMS: atom_id res chain seq x y z
N MET A 1 14.38 -8.88 -8.15
CA MET A 1 14.97 -7.72 -7.43
C MET A 1 16.10 -8.11 -6.49
N LYS A 2 15.96 -9.10 -5.58
CA LYS A 2 17.05 -9.49 -4.66
C LYS A 2 18.30 -9.94 -5.43
N ILE A 3 18.15 -10.90 -6.31
CA ILE A 3 19.25 -11.42 -7.16
C ILE A 3 19.91 -10.30 -7.96
N LEU A 4 19.13 -9.45 -8.63
CA LEU A 4 19.65 -8.34 -9.41
C LEU A 4 20.46 -7.36 -8.55
N ASN A 5 19.95 -7.00 -7.36
CA ASN A 5 20.67 -6.11 -6.44
C ASN A 5 21.97 -6.75 -5.91
N GLU A 6 22.00 -8.06 -5.73
CA GLU A 6 23.24 -8.80 -5.37
C GLU A 6 24.26 -8.80 -6.50
N GLU A 7 23.82 -8.85 -7.75
CA GLU A 7 24.70 -8.78 -8.92
C GLU A 7 25.27 -7.38 -9.12
N ILE A 8 24.42 -6.35 -9.15
CA ILE A 8 24.87 -4.98 -9.37
C ILE A 8 25.72 -4.43 -8.21
N ALA A 9 25.52 -4.93 -7.00
CA ALA A 9 26.35 -4.56 -5.85
C ALA A 9 27.82 -4.97 -6.05
N LYS A 10 28.10 -6.05 -6.79
CA LYS A 10 29.47 -6.48 -7.13
C LYS A 10 30.17 -5.47 -8.03
N GLU A 11 29.41 -4.69 -8.79
CA GLU A 11 29.90 -3.63 -9.67
C GLU A 11 29.94 -2.25 -8.99
N GLY A 12 29.67 -2.19 -7.67
CA GLY A 12 29.63 -0.94 -6.90
C GLY A 12 28.38 -0.09 -7.13
N VAL A 13 27.35 -0.64 -7.78
CA VAL A 13 26.09 0.06 -8.05
C VAL A 13 25.19 -0.05 -6.82
N PRO A 14 24.61 1.07 -6.33
CA PRO A 14 23.68 1.04 -5.22
C PRO A 14 22.44 0.20 -5.52
N ALA A 15 21.94 -0.53 -4.51
CA ALA A 15 20.70 -1.27 -4.62
C ALA A 15 19.52 -0.33 -4.92
N PHE A 16 18.66 -0.74 -5.83
CA PHE A 16 17.44 0.00 -6.12
C PHE A 16 16.19 -0.82 -5.81
N GLY A 17 15.10 -0.12 -5.50
CA GLY A 17 13.79 -0.70 -5.27
C GLY A 17 12.82 -0.34 -6.38
N MET A 18 11.80 -1.18 -6.56
CA MET A 18 10.72 -0.94 -7.51
C MET A 18 9.39 -1.03 -6.77
N GLY A 19 8.54 -0.02 -6.97
CA GLY A 19 7.14 -0.04 -6.57
C GLY A 19 6.27 -0.56 -7.71
N LEU A 20 5.18 -1.23 -7.35
CA LEU A 20 4.20 -1.78 -8.28
C LEU A 20 2.80 -1.36 -7.85
N GLY A 21 2.04 -0.76 -8.77
CA GLY A 21 0.61 -0.49 -8.63
C GLY A 21 -0.16 -1.37 -9.61
N ILE A 22 -1.01 -2.25 -9.11
CA ILE A 22 -1.78 -3.17 -9.95
C ILE A 22 -3.27 -2.91 -9.76
N ASN A 23 -3.95 -2.64 -10.86
CA ASN A 23 -5.39 -2.41 -10.84
C ASN A 23 -6.07 -3.09 -12.02
N THR A 24 -7.22 -3.69 -11.77
CA THR A 24 -8.07 -4.31 -12.80
C THR A 24 -9.23 -3.37 -13.08
N ASP A 25 -9.40 -3.01 -14.35
CA ASP A 25 -10.56 -2.23 -14.80
C ASP A 25 -10.78 -2.38 -16.32
N THR A 26 -11.89 -1.84 -16.80
CA THR A 26 -12.12 -1.69 -18.25
C THR A 26 -11.28 -0.51 -18.76
N VAL A 27 -10.53 -0.75 -19.85
CA VAL A 27 -9.65 0.25 -20.47
C VAL A 27 -9.83 0.25 -21.98
N VAL A 28 -9.53 1.38 -22.61
CA VAL A 28 -9.47 1.50 -24.08
C VAL A 28 -8.02 1.29 -24.49
N VAL A 29 -7.81 0.35 -25.41
CA VAL A 29 -6.47 0.00 -25.92
C VAL A 29 -6.42 0.31 -27.41
N GLY A 30 -5.36 0.95 -27.86
CA GLY A 30 -5.19 1.28 -29.28
C GLY A 30 -4.02 2.22 -29.55
N ASN A 31 -3.87 2.57 -30.82
CA ASN A 31 -2.91 3.58 -31.23
C ASN A 31 -3.43 4.98 -30.87
N MET A 32 -2.71 5.66 -30.03
CA MET A 32 -3.02 7.01 -29.55
C MET A 32 -1.93 7.97 -30.00
N GLY A 33 -2.31 9.15 -30.48
CA GLY A 33 -1.33 10.15 -30.88
C GLY A 33 -1.82 11.04 -32.03
N SER A 34 -0.87 11.69 -32.68
CA SER A 34 -1.09 12.53 -33.86
C SER A 34 -0.74 11.79 -35.13
N SER A 35 -1.04 12.39 -36.31
CA SER A 35 -0.65 11.85 -37.61
C SER A 35 0.87 11.63 -37.79
N GLN A 36 1.69 12.23 -36.93
CA GLN A 36 3.16 12.11 -37.01
C GLN A 36 3.77 11.16 -35.95
N ARG A 37 3.02 10.85 -34.88
CA ARG A 37 3.49 9.96 -33.82
C ARG A 37 2.34 9.22 -33.18
N PHE A 38 2.39 7.91 -33.25
CA PHE A 38 1.44 7.00 -32.61
C PHE A 38 2.15 6.13 -31.57
N ASP A 39 1.54 6.01 -30.41
CA ASP A 39 1.95 5.08 -29.37
C ASP A 39 0.79 4.10 -29.13
N TYR A 40 1.06 2.79 -29.20
CA TYR A 40 0.09 1.79 -28.80
C TYR A 40 0.03 1.73 -27.28
N THR A 41 -1.07 2.17 -26.72
CA THR A 41 -1.19 2.35 -25.26
C THR A 41 -2.62 2.09 -24.78
N CYS A 42 -2.82 2.13 -23.47
CA CYS A 42 -4.13 2.01 -22.84
C CYS A 42 -4.51 3.30 -22.11
N LEU A 43 -5.78 3.66 -22.21
CA LEU A 43 -6.38 4.82 -21.55
C LEU A 43 -7.58 4.40 -20.70
N GLY A 44 -7.77 5.08 -19.60
CA GLY A 44 -8.92 4.89 -18.72
C GLY A 44 -8.62 5.24 -17.27
N ASP A 45 -9.69 5.40 -16.50
CA ASP A 45 -9.59 5.67 -15.05
C ASP A 45 -8.84 4.57 -14.30
N GLY A 46 -8.97 3.33 -14.78
CA GLY A 46 -8.26 2.18 -14.22
C GLY A 46 -6.75 2.28 -14.38
N VAL A 47 -6.27 2.80 -15.52
CA VAL A 47 -4.84 3.03 -15.78
C VAL A 47 -4.30 4.13 -14.87
N ASN A 48 -5.05 5.24 -14.76
CA ASN A 48 -4.70 6.35 -13.87
C ASN A 48 -4.67 5.91 -12.40
N LEU A 49 -5.59 5.03 -12.00
CA LEU A 49 -5.58 4.47 -10.64
C LEU A 49 -4.34 3.60 -10.44
N ALA A 50 -3.99 2.71 -11.37
CA ALA A 50 -2.79 1.88 -11.25
C ALA A 50 -1.52 2.72 -11.05
N SER A 51 -1.35 3.80 -11.82
CA SER A 51 -0.23 4.73 -11.66
C SER A 51 -0.21 5.42 -10.28
N ARG A 52 -1.37 5.78 -9.75
CA ARG A 52 -1.47 6.39 -8.40
C ARG A 52 -1.18 5.36 -7.30
N LEU A 53 -1.60 4.11 -7.47
CA LEU A 53 -1.30 3.01 -6.55
C LEU A 53 0.21 2.72 -6.52
N GLU A 54 0.88 2.76 -7.67
CA GLU A 54 2.35 2.64 -7.72
C GLU A 54 3.01 3.73 -6.87
N GLY A 55 2.60 4.99 -7.04
CA GLY A 55 3.08 6.12 -6.24
C GLY A 55 2.85 5.98 -4.73
N GLN A 56 1.91 5.14 -4.29
CA GLN A 56 1.69 4.86 -2.86
C GLN A 56 2.65 3.80 -2.30
N SER A 57 3.33 3.03 -3.14
CA SER A 57 4.25 1.97 -2.67
C SER A 57 5.32 2.48 -1.71
N LYS A 58 5.95 3.60 -2.05
CA LYS A 58 6.99 4.24 -1.24
C LYS A 58 6.47 4.85 0.06
N PRO A 59 5.42 5.71 0.06
CA PRO A 59 4.83 6.26 1.29
C PRO A 59 4.33 5.22 2.28
N TYR A 60 3.83 4.08 1.78
CA TYR A 60 3.39 2.98 2.64
C TYR A 60 4.49 1.95 2.95
N GLY A 61 5.71 2.12 2.44
CA GLY A 61 6.83 1.22 2.70
C GLY A 61 6.62 -0.20 2.17
N VAL A 62 5.72 -0.40 1.20
CA VAL A 62 5.43 -1.70 0.57
C VAL A 62 5.86 -1.71 -0.88
N ARG A 63 6.10 -2.89 -1.44
CA ARG A 63 6.51 -3.02 -2.85
C ARG A 63 5.33 -3.08 -3.81
N ILE A 64 4.24 -3.69 -3.41
CA ILE A 64 3.07 -3.95 -4.24
C ILE A 64 1.86 -3.29 -3.60
N VAL A 65 1.13 -2.49 -4.39
CA VAL A 65 -0.15 -1.93 -4.00
C VAL A 65 -1.21 -2.39 -5.00
N LEU A 66 -2.25 -3.03 -4.50
CA LEU A 66 -3.35 -3.58 -5.29
C LEU A 66 -4.59 -2.72 -5.13
N GLY A 67 -5.27 -2.47 -6.26
CA GLY A 67 -6.62 -1.91 -6.25
C GLY A 67 -7.69 -2.94 -5.85
N PRO A 68 -8.90 -2.49 -5.49
CA PRO A 68 -9.92 -3.35 -4.89
C PRO A 68 -10.38 -4.49 -5.81
N LYS A 69 -10.55 -4.23 -7.11
CA LYS A 69 -10.96 -5.27 -8.07
C LYS A 69 -9.87 -6.34 -8.27
N THR A 70 -8.60 -5.93 -8.30
CA THR A 70 -7.47 -6.87 -8.36
C THR A 70 -7.42 -7.72 -7.10
N ALA A 71 -7.52 -7.08 -5.93
CA ALA A 71 -7.51 -7.77 -4.64
C ALA A 71 -8.62 -8.83 -4.57
N GLU A 72 -9.82 -8.50 -5.00
CA GLU A 72 -10.96 -9.45 -5.04
C GLU A 72 -10.69 -10.66 -5.94
N GLN A 73 -10.03 -10.46 -7.08
CA GLN A 73 -9.74 -11.54 -8.03
C GLN A 73 -8.66 -12.51 -7.52
N VAL A 74 -7.72 -12.02 -6.71
CA VAL A 74 -6.56 -12.85 -6.29
C VAL A 74 -6.64 -13.33 -4.84
N LYS A 75 -7.66 -12.94 -4.07
CA LYS A 75 -7.79 -13.29 -2.64
C LYS A 75 -7.89 -14.79 -2.35
N SER A 76 -8.26 -15.61 -3.33
CA SER A 76 -8.28 -17.08 -3.21
C SER A 76 -6.88 -17.70 -3.30
N GLU A 77 -5.94 -17.01 -3.93
CA GLU A 77 -4.58 -17.51 -4.17
C GLU A 77 -3.55 -16.86 -3.25
N PHE A 78 -3.81 -15.61 -2.84
CA PHE A 78 -2.89 -14.84 -2.03
C PHE A 78 -3.55 -14.33 -0.76
N LYS A 79 -2.86 -14.44 0.37
CA LYS A 79 -3.25 -13.74 1.58
C LYS A 79 -3.01 -12.25 1.39
N LEU A 80 -4.05 -11.44 1.53
CA LEU A 80 -3.97 -10.00 1.36
C LEU A 80 -4.08 -9.28 2.70
N LEU A 81 -3.39 -8.14 2.80
CA LEU A 81 -3.55 -7.17 3.88
C LEU A 81 -4.13 -5.88 3.28
N GLU A 82 -5.20 -5.39 3.85
CA GLU A 82 -5.72 -4.07 3.54
C GLU A 82 -4.77 -3.02 4.15
N LEU A 83 -4.23 -2.13 3.32
CA LEU A 83 -3.31 -1.09 3.80
C LEU A 83 -4.06 0.11 4.34
N ASP A 84 -5.04 0.61 3.58
CA ASP A 84 -5.74 1.85 3.93
C ASP A 84 -7.00 2.05 3.07
N LEU A 85 -7.76 3.09 3.44
CA LEU A 85 -8.83 3.69 2.64
C LEU A 85 -8.39 5.08 2.23
N ILE A 86 -8.14 5.29 0.95
CA ILE A 86 -7.54 6.54 0.45
C ILE A 86 -8.48 7.32 -0.48
N ALA A 87 -8.53 8.64 -0.29
CA ALA A 87 -9.09 9.53 -1.28
C ALA A 87 -8.07 9.78 -2.38
N VAL A 88 -8.41 9.44 -3.62
CA VAL A 88 -7.56 9.56 -4.79
C VAL A 88 -8.07 10.70 -5.67
N LYS A 89 -7.18 11.61 -6.09
CA LYS A 89 -7.56 12.74 -6.94
C LYS A 89 -8.37 12.27 -8.16
N GLY A 90 -9.54 12.86 -8.39
CA GLY A 90 -10.43 12.54 -9.52
C GLY A 90 -11.31 11.30 -9.33
N LYS A 91 -11.28 10.64 -8.17
CA LYS A 91 -12.30 9.67 -7.74
C LYS A 91 -13.24 10.36 -6.76
N LYS A 92 -14.56 10.10 -6.87
CA LYS A 92 -15.57 10.61 -5.92
C LYS A 92 -15.53 9.83 -4.62
N ASP A 93 -15.38 8.52 -4.72
CA ASP A 93 -15.40 7.62 -3.58
C ASP A 93 -13.98 7.20 -3.19
N PRO A 94 -13.70 7.07 -1.87
CA PRO A 94 -12.44 6.54 -1.40
C PRO A 94 -12.19 5.11 -1.88
N VAL A 95 -10.94 4.77 -2.07
CA VAL A 95 -10.49 3.47 -2.60
C VAL A 95 -9.73 2.70 -1.54
N LYS A 96 -10.17 1.47 -1.25
CA LYS A 96 -9.41 0.53 -0.44
C LYS A 96 -8.19 0.04 -1.21
N ILE A 97 -7.05 0.05 -0.57
CA ILE A 97 -5.80 -0.43 -1.14
C ILE A 97 -5.24 -1.59 -0.33
N TYR A 98 -4.59 -2.51 -1.02
CA TYR A 98 -4.13 -3.77 -0.43
C TYR A 98 -2.68 -4.05 -0.79
N THR A 99 -2.06 -4.95 -0.04
CA THR A 99 -0.79 -5.58 -0.40
C THR A 99 -0.88 -7.10 -0.18
N VAL A 100 0.10 -7.83 -0.67
CA VAL A 100 0.23 -9.27 -0.37
C VAL A 100 0.91 -9.40 0.99
N ALA A 101 0.33 -10.20 1.88
CA ALA A 101 0.95 -10.51 3.16
C ALA A 101 2.27 -11.27 2.95
N PRO A 102 3.31 -11.04 3.75
CA PRO A 102 4.56 -11.79 3.64
C PRO A 102 4.40 -13.29 3.86
N SER A 103 3.51 -13.67 4.76
CA SER A 103 3.17 -15.06 5.06
C SER A 103 1.74 -15.16 5.61
N ASP A 104 1.18 -16.37 5.65
CA ASP A 104 -0.12 -16.62 6.28
C ASP A 104 0.05 -16.81 7.78
N GLU A 105 -0.02 -15.72 8.53
CA GLU A 105 0.02 -15.70 10.00
C GLU A 105 -1.32 -15.21 10.54
N PRO A 106 -2.25 -16.11 10.93
CA PRO A 106 -3.60 -15.72 11.34
C PRO A 106 -3.64 -14.75 12.51
N LYS A 107 -2.73 -14.89 13.48
CA LYS A 107 -2.65 -13.99 14.66
C LYS A 107 -2.24 -12.58 14.25
N SER A 108 -1.24 -12.46 13.39
CA SER A 108 -0.75 -11.19 12.86
C SER A 108 -1.81 -10.51 12.00
N SER A 109 -2.51 -11.28 11.16
CA SER A 109 -3.63 -10.79 10.35
C SER A 109 -4.78 -10.25 11.22
N ALA A 110 -5.17 -10.99 12.26
CA ALA A 110 -6.22 -10.54 13.19
C ALA A 110 -5.80 -9.30 13.99
N LEU A 111 -4.53 -9.18 14.35
CA LEU A 111 -4.00 -7.99 15.01
C LEU A 111 -3.99 -6.77 14.07
N HIS A 112 -3.66 -6.99 12.80
CA HIS A 112 -3.72 -5.97 11.75
C HIS A 112 -5.15 -5.43 11.53
N GLU A 113 -6.15 -6.30 11.53
CA GLU A 113 -7.56 -5.87 11.43
C GLU A 113 -7.97 -4.98 12.62
N LYS A 114 -7.54 -5.33 13.85
CA LYS A 114 -7.78 -4.50 15.04
C LYS A 114 -7.10 -3.13 14.92
N PHE A 115 -5.85 -3.12 14.43
CA PHE A 115 -5.12 -1.88 14.16
C PHE A 115 -5.87 -0.99 13.17
N LEU A 116 -6.28 -1.52 11.99
CA LEU A 116 -7.00 -0.76 10.99
C LEU A 116 -8.33 -0.22 11.51
N ASN A 117 -9.04 -1.02 12.30
CA ASN A 117 -10.29 -0.58 12.90
C ASN A 117 -10.07 0.57 13.88
N ALA A 118 -9.07 0.48 14.78
CA ALA A 118 -8.73 1.56 15.69
C ALA A 118 -8.29 2.83 14.93
N TYR A 119 -7.43 2.67 13.90
CA TYR A 119 -6.95 3.76 13.05
C TYR A 119 -8.10 4.49 12.36
N ARG A 120 -9.03 3.77 11.72
CA ARG A 120 -10.18 4.35 11.01
C ARG A 120 -11.14 5.10 11.93
N ASN A 121 -11.28 4.64 13.14
CA ASN A 121 -12.13 5.31 14.15
C ASN A 121 -11.42 6.46 14.88
N GLY A 122 -10.18 6.81 14.48
CA GLY A 122 -9.42 7.88 15.13
C GLY A 122 -8.92 7.52 16.54
N ASN A 123 -8.97 6.24 16.91
CA ASN A 123 -8.43 5.78 18.19
C ASN A 123 -6.93 5.57 18.10
N TRP A 124 -6.21 6.68 18.01
CA TRP A 124 -4.75 6.71 17.78
C TRP A 124 -3.96 6.00 18.86
N LYS A 125 -4.43 6.05 20.11
CA LYS A 125 -3.77 5.37 21.24
C LYS A 125 -3.75 3.87 21.05
N ASP A 126 -4.91 3.27 20.77
CA ASP A 126 -5.02 1.83 20.56
C ASP A 126 -4.35 1.41 19.25
N ALA A 127 -4.50 2.20 18.18
CA ALA A 127 -3.83 1.92 16.92
C ALA A 127 -2.31 1.86 17.10
N LYS A 128 -1.70 2.84 17.78
CA LYS A 128 -0.26 2.81 18.10
C LYS A 128 0.12 1.64 18.98
N PHE A 129 -0.70 1.32 19.98
CA PHE A 129 -0.46 0.16 20.84
C PHE A 129 -0.39 -1.15 20.05
N PHE A 130 -1.29 -1.36 19.09
CA PHE A 130 -1.24 -2.56 18.23
C PHE A 130 0.04 -2.62 17.38
N VAL A 131 0.57 -1.49 16.96
CA VAL A 131 1.82 -1.43 16.19
C VAL A 131 3.05 -1.68 17.05
N THR A 132 3.16 -1.00 18.20
CA THR A 132 4.39 -0.99 19.00
C THR A 132 4.44 -2.10 20.05
N GLY A 133 3.29 -2.69 20.40
CA GLY A 133 3.20 -3.64 21.51
C GLY A 133 3.40 -2.97 22.86
N TYR A 134 3.76 -3.75 23.87
CA TYR A 134 3.95 -3.26 25.22
C TYR A 134 5.23 -3.80 25.86
N GLN A 135 6.26 -2.97 25.98
CA GLN A 135 7.49 -3.20 26.78
C GLN A 135 8.06 -4.64 26.69
N GLY A 136 8.09 -5.24 25.49
CA GLY A 136 8.57 -6.61 25.28
C GLY A 136 7.64 -7.71 25.81
N LYS A 137 6.49 -7.36 26.42
CA LYS A 137 5.50 -8.32 26.93
C LYS A 137 4.43 -8.69 25.89
N VAL A 138 4.15 -7.77 24.95
CA VAL A 138 3.20 -7.95 23.87
C VAL A 138 3.91 -7.61 22.57
N VAL A 139 3.96 -8.57 21.64
CA VAL A 139 4.53 -8.38 20.31
C VAL A 139 3.66 -7.39 19.53
N GLY A 140 4.27 -6.35 19.01
CA GLY A 140 3.59 -5.39 18.14
C GLY A 140 3.64 -5.82 16.69
N LEU A 141 2.76 -5.22 15.86
CA LEU A 141 2.68 -5.50 14.43
C LEU A 141 3.98 -5.25 13.67
N LYS A 142 4.78 -4.29 14.10
CA LYS A 142 6.08 -4.00 13.45
C LYS A 142 7.06 -5.18 13.51
N ASP A 143 6.90 -6.08 14.48
CA ASP A 143 7.74 -7.26 14.68
C ASP A 143 7.09 -8.54 14.11
N CYS A 144 5.83 -8.46 13.68
CA CYS A 144 5.14 -9.54 13.00
C CYS A 144 5.73 -9.78 11.61
N TRP A 145 5.51 -10.96 11.06
CA TRP A 145 6.06 -11.38 9.74
C TRP A 145 7.57 -11.17 9.61
N GLY A 146 8.32 -11.37 10.72
CA GLY A 146 9.78 -11.17 10.71
C GLY A 146 10.22 -9.73 10.41
N GLY A 147 9.35 -8.76 10.65
CA GLY A 147 9.62 -7.35 10.38
C GLY A 147 9.45 -6.92 8.91
N GLU A 148 8.99 -7.80 8.03
CA GLU A 148 8.82 -7.45 6.60
C GLU A 148 7.82 -6.30 6.36
N MET A 149 6.86 -6.11 7.28
CA MET A 149 5.91 -5.00 7.25
C MET A 149 6.30 -3.82 8.15
N ALA A 150 7.49 -3.82 8.75
CA ALA A 150 7.92 -2.80 9.71
C ALA A 150 7.82 -1.38 9.13
N LYS A 151 8.30 -1.17 7.90
CA LYS A 151 8.25 0.15 7.24
C LYS A 151 6.83 0.67 7.05
N TYR A 152 5.89 -0.20 6.75
CA TYR A 152 4.48 0.16 6.67
C TYR A 152 3.97 0.67 8.02
N TYR A 153 4.22 -0.09 9.08
CA TYR A 153 3.74 0.29 10.41
C TYR A 153 4.45 1.53 10.96
N GLU A 154 5.73 1.72 10.67
CA GLU A 154 6.47 2.94 11.01
C GLU A 154 5.84 4.16 10.32
N ALA A 155 5.55 4.08 9.03
CA ALA A 155 4.88 5.15 8.29
C ALA A 155 3.48 5.45 8.84
N MET A 156 2.73 4.43 9.28
CA MET A 156 1.42 4.62 9.90
C MET A 156 1.53 5.28 11.29
N VAL A 157 2.54 4.93 12.09
CA VAL A 157 2.79 5.58 13.39
C VAL A 157 3.17 7.04 13.18
N GLU A 158 4.11 7.32 12.27
CA GLU A 158 4.53 8.69 11.94
C GLU A 158 3.33 9.56 11.52
N ARG A 159 2.44 9.01 10.70
CA ARG A 159 1.19 9.69 10.30
C ARG A 159 0.27 10.00 11.48
N MET A 160 0.15 9.07 12.44
CA MET A 160 -0.68 9.26 13.65
C MET A 160 -0.04 10.20 14.68
N GLU A 161 1.28 10.38 14.66
CA GLU A 161 2.02 11.28 15.56
C GLU A 161 2.14 12.69 14.99
N GLY A 162 1.99 12.85 13.68
CA GLY A 162 1.90 14.14 13.04
C GLY A 162 0.67 14.93 13.53
N ASP A 163 0.12 15.76 12.68
CA ASP A 163 -1.13 16.50 12.99
C ASP A 163 -2.33 15.72 12.41
N PRO A 164 -2.89 14.75 13.16
CA PRO A 164 -4.03 13.97 12.66
C PRO A 164 -5.20 14.90 12.39
N PRO A 165 -5.94 14.70 11.28
CA PRO A 165 -7.03 15.58 10.90
C PRO A 165 -8.05 15.74 12.03
N LYS A 166 -8.44 16.98 12.37
CA LYS A 166 -9.43 17.28 13.43
C LYS A 166 -10.80 16.64 13.15
N ASN A 167 -11.12 16.43 11.88
CA ASN A 167 -12.35 15.80 11.41
C ASN A 167 -11.99 14.52 10.63
N TRP A 168 -11.36 13.55 11.33
CA TRP A 168 -11.01 12.29 10.74
C TRP A 168 -12.26 11.44 10.46
N ASP A 169 -12.42 11.06 9.22
CA ASP A 169 -13.54 10.23 8.71
C ASP A 169 -13.10 8.80 8.32
N GLY A 170 -11.89 8.42 8.66
CA GLY A 170 -11.31 7.13 8.32
C GLY A 170 -10.67 7.07 6.93
N VAL A 171 -10.63 8.20 6.20
CA VAL A 171 -10.10 8.28 4.84
C VAL A 171 -8.83 9.12 4.80
N PHE A 172 -7.77 8.55 4.27
CA PHE A 172 -6.53 9.28 4.09
C PHE A 172 -6.49 9.97 2.72
N SER A 173 -6.30 11.29 2.72
CA SER A 173 -6.11 12.06 1.49
C SER A 173 -4.70 11.87 0.97
N ALA A 174 -4.52 11.00 -0.02
CA ALA A 174 -3.26 10.79 -0.70
C ALA A 174 -2.97 11.98 -1.63
N THR A 175 -2.39 13.04 -1.08
CA THR A 175 -1.86 14.17 -1.87
C THR A 175 -0.52 13.77 -2.45
N SER A 176 -0.52 13.12 -3.61
CA SER A 176 0.69 13.03 -4.42
C SER A 176 1.01 14.41 -5.00
N LYS A 177 2.17 14.95 -4.63
CA LYS A 177 2.79 15.99 -5.46
C LYS A 177 3.32 15.38 -6.74
#